data_2a295590f0c8fce33b159bb933d76400
#
_entry.id   2a295590f0c8fce33b159bb933d76400
#
_cell.length_a   1.000
_cell.length_b   1.000
_cell.length_c   1.000
_cell.angle_alpha   90.00
_cell.angle_beta   90.00
_cell.angle_gamma   90.00
#
_symmetry.space_group_name_H-M   'P 1'
#
loop_
_entity.id
_entity.type
_entity.pdbx_description
1 polymer ?
#
loop_
_entity_poly.entity_id
_entity_poly.type
_entity_poly.pdbx_seq_one_letter_code
_entity_poly.pdbx_strand_id
1 'polypeptide(L)'
;RWMDHYDKILVERAFLSEPRLPATVLRLPMVFGEGDKQHRMFPYLKRMRDQRPANLLQDTMARWRGCRGYVGNMAEAIALCVVNPKAAGGIYHVAEAETFSERQWVERIGAVCGWKGKVIELPEAELPMNLQAGINAAQDLVLDSTKIRKELGYSETVPMEEAIDMAAVWELDNYPEKYDEGMFDYKAEDEVLARLSKA
;
A
#
# COMPACT_ATOMS: atom_id res chain seq x y z
N ARG A 1 4.00 20.33 14.46
CA ARG A 1 3.37 19.49 13.41
C ARG A 1 2.87 18.20 14.07
N TRP A 2 1.82 17.55 13.54
CA TRP A 2 1.24 16.36 14.18
C TRP A 2 2.22 15.17 14.26
N MET A 3 3.25 15.13 13.41
CA MET A 3 4.30 14.11 13.42
C MET A 3 5.45 14.39 14.40
N ASP A 4 5.56 15.59 14.95
CA ASP A 4 6.73 15.98 15.77
C ASP A 4 6.85 15.18 17.08
N HIS A 5 5.74 14.61 17.55
CA HIS A 5 5.68 13.77 18.75
C HIS A 5 5.25 12.30 18.46
N TYR A 6 5.23 11.92 17.19
CA TYR A 6 4.83 10.58 16.76
C TYR A 6 6.05 9.66 16.79
N ASP A 7 6.37 9.13 17.96
CA ASP A 7 7.49 8.22 18.17
C ASP A 7 7.00 6.85 18.64
N LYS A 8 6.85 5.93 17.68
CA LYS A 8 6.46 4.55 17.96
C LYS A 8 7.52 3.78 18.77
N ILE A 9 8.80 4.15 18.65
CA ILE A 9 9.89 3.46 19.35
C ILE A 9 9.77 3.67 20.86
N LEU A 10 9.39 4.88 21.31
CA LEU A 10 9.16 5.14 22.73
C LEU A 10 7.99 4.32 23.29
N VAL A 11 6.92 4.16 22.49
CA VAL A 11 5.76 3.33 22.85
C VAL A 11 6.17 1.86 22.94
N GLU A 12 6.89 1.33 21.95
CA GLU A 12 7.41 -0.04 21.97
C GLU A 12 8.27 -0.29 23.24
N ARG A 13 9.20 0.62 23.53
CA ARG A 13 10.06 0.52 24.73
C ARG A 13 9.26 0.51 26.03
N ALA A 14 8.25 1.38 26.15
CA ALA A 14 7.42 1.45 27.34
C ALA A 14 6.68 0.14 27.58
N PHE A 15 6.06 -0.46 26.55
CA PHE A 15 5.35 -1.74 26.69
C PHE A 15 6.28 -2.92 26.96
N LEU A 16 7.42 -2.99 26.26
CA LEU A 16 8.36 -4.10 26.40
C LEU A 16 9.15 -4.06 27.72
N SER A 17 9.24 -2.90 28.37
CA SER A 17 9.93 -2.74 29.65
C SER A 17 9.06 -3.03 30.88
N GLU A 18 7.75 -3.26 30.71
CA GLU A 18 6.86 -3.59 31.82
C GLU A 18 6.85 -5.10 32.11
N PRO A 19 7.49 -5.56 33.23
CA PRO A 19 7.68 -6.99 33.47
C PRO A 19 6.37 -7.77 33.67
N ARG A 20 5.29 -7.09 34.06
CA ARG A 20 3.98 -7.70 34.29
C ARG A 20 3.11 -7.78 33.05
N LEU A 21 3.56 -7.20 31.95
CA LEU A 21 2.85 -7.17 30.67
C LEU A 21 3.65 -7.93 29.61
N PRO A 22 3.25 -9.16 29.26
CA PRO A 22 3.91 -9.92 28.20
C PRO A 22 3.53 -9.35 26.82
N ALA A 23 3.96 -8.10 26.54
CA ALA A 23 3.60 -7.40 25.33
C ALA A 23 4.22 -8.04 24.08
N THR A 24 3.49 -8.01 22.98
CA THR A 24 3.97 -8.32 21.63
C THR A 24 3.84 -7.09 20.75
N VAL A 25 4.89 -6.73 20.02
CA VAL A 25 4.88 -5.61 19.09
C VAL A 25 4.80 -6.13 17.66
N LEU A 26 3.78 -5.69 16.92
CA LEU A 26 3.64 -5.95 15.50
C LEU A 26 3.87 -4.68 14.69
N ARG A 27 4.89 -4.69 13.86
CA ARG A 27 5.20 -3.63 12.91
C ARG A 27 4.57 -3.99 11.57
N LEU A 28 3.37 -3.42 11.34
CA LEU A 28 2.58 -3.69 10.16
C LEU A 28 3.04 -2.83 8.96
N PRO A 29 2.80 -3.29 7.73
CA PRO A 29 3.09 -2.56 6.50
C PRO A 29 2.01 -1.52 6.20
N MET A 30 1.95 -1.02 4.98
CA MET A 30 0.78 -0.30 4.46
C MET A 30 -0.38 -1.28 4.33
N VAL A 31 -1.30 -1.26 5.29
CA VAL A 31 -2.47 -2.15 5.30
C VAL A 31 -3.49 -1.64 4.30
N PHE A 32 -3.97 -2.52 3.44
CA PHE A 32 -4.99 -2.26 2.43
C PHE A 32 -6.14 -3.27 2.54
N GLY A 33 -7.28 -2.96 1.95
CA GLY A 33 -8.45 -3.84 1.94
C GLY A 33 -9.68 -3.15 2.50
N GLU A 34 -10.63 -3.95 2.92
CA GLU A 34 -11.92 -3.47 3.44
C GLU A 34 -11.71 -2.57 4.67
N GLY A 35 -12.34 -1.40 4.62
CA GLY A 35 -12.23 -0.40 5.69
C GLY A 35 -10.97 0.47 5.62
N ASP A 36 -10.21 0.45 4.53
CA ASP A 36 -9.06 1.37 4.34
C ASP A 36 -9.52 2.83 4.22
N LYS A 37 -9.54 3.53 5.35
CA LYS A 37 -9.94 4.95 5.42
C LYS A 37 -9.00 5.90 4.65
N GLN A 38 -7.84 5.43 4.22
CA GLN A 38 -6.94 6.22 3.40
C GLN A 38 -7.20 6.03 1.90
N HIS A 39 -8.06 5.08 1.54
CA HIS A 39 -8.46 4.83 0.16
C HIS A 39 -7.24 4.69 -0.78
N ARG A 40 -6.28 3.85 -0.41
CA ARG A 40 -4.98 3.75 -1.10
C ARG A 40 -5.08 3.27 -2.54
N MET A 41 -6.13 2.53 -2.89
CA MET A 41 -6.39 2.10 -4.26
C MET A 41 -7.16 3.15 -5.07
N PHE A 42 -7.88 4.05 -4.42
CA PHE A 42 -8.78 5.02 -5.06
C PHE A 42 -8.13 5.84 -6.18
N PRO A 43 -6.90 6.39 -6.03
CA PRO A 43 -6.31 7.20 -7.08
C PRO A 43 -6.13 6.45 -8.41
N TYR A 44 -5.86 5.16 -8.36
CA TYR A 44 -5.71 4.31 -9.53
C TYR A 44 -7.04 3.81 -10.05
N LEU A 45 -7.88 3.27 -9.16
CA LEU A 45 -9.19 2.73 -9.48
C LEU A 45 -10.11 3.77 -10.11
N LYS A 46 -10.08 5.01 -9.62
CA LYS A 46 -10.89 6.08 -10.20
C LYS A 46 -10.52 6.32 -11.66
N ARG A 47 -9.23 6.38 -12.00
CA ARG A 47 -8.80 6.51 -13.40
C ARG A 47 -9.23 5.31 -14.26
N MET A 48 -9.13 4.11 -13.71
CA MET A 48 -9.56 2.89 -14.39
C MET A 48 -11.08 2.87 -14.64
N ARG A 49 -11.87 3.24 -13.64
CA ARG A 49 -13.33 3.36 -13.72
C ARG A 49 -13.76 4.44 -14.70
N ASP A 50 -13.07 5.58 -14.71
CA ASP A 50 -13.30 6.68 -15.64
C ASP A 50 -12.73 6.35 -17.05
N GLN A 51 -12.34 5.10 -17.29
CA GLN A 51 -11.84 4.59 -18.57
C GLN A 51 -10.65 5.40 -19.12
N ARG A 52 -9.82 5.93 -18.22
CA ARG A 52 -8.61 6.63 -18.66
C ARG A 52 -7.69 5.66 -19.39
N PRO A 53 -7.05 6.09 -20.51
CA PRO A 53 -6.19 5.23 -21.32
C PRO A 53 -4.87 4.90 -20.62
N ALA A 54 -4.50 5.66 -19.59
CA ALA A 54 -3.29 5.42 -18.82
C ALA A 54 -3.41 5.86 -17.36
N ASN A 55 -2.65 5.18 -16.50
CA ASN A 55 -2.18 5.68 -15.21
C ASN A 55 -0.73 6.15 -15.41
N LEU A 56 -0.48 7.44 -15.23
CA LEU A 56 0.86 8.04 -15.34
C LEU A 56 1.55 7.94 -13.99
N LEU A 57 2.76 7.43 -13.95
CA LEU A 57 3.58 7.32 -12.76
C LEU A 57 4.92 8.04 -12.95
N GLN A 58 5.39 8.71 -11.90
CA GLN A 58 6.77 9.15 -11.86
C GLN A 58 7.69 7.93 -11.91
N ASP A 59 8.72 7.97 -12.74
CA ASP A 59 9.60 6.82 -13.02
C ASP A 59 10.30 6.27 -11.76
N THR A 60 10.68 7.12 -10.82
CA THR A 60 11.25 6.71 -9.53
C THR A 60 10.21 6.02 -8.65
N MET A 61 8.97 6.52 -8.64
CA MET A 61 7.85 5.89 -7.93
C MET A 61 7.43 4.57 -8.57
N ALA A 62 7.40 4.50 -9.88
CA ALA A 62 7.03 3.27 -10.59
C ALA A 62 7.92 2.08 -10.18
N ARG A 63 9.20 2.35 -9.92
CA ARG A 63 10.19 1.35 -9.48
C ARG A 63 10.20 1.11 -7.97
N TRP A 64 9.73 2.06 -7.17
CA TRP A 64 9.73 1.97 -5.72
C TRP A 64 8.89 0.79 -5.22
N ARG A 65 9.47 0.02 -4.29
CA ARG A 65 8.80 -1.11 -3.65
C ARG A 65 8.35 -0.73 -2.25
N GLY A 66 7.04 -0.66 -2.06
CA GLY A 66 6.43 -0.42 -0.76
C GLY A 66 5.75 -1.67 -0.22
N CYS A 67 6.17 -2.12 0.96
CA CYS A 67 5.52 -3.28 1.59
C CYS A 67 4.06 -3.01 1.88
N ARG A 68 3.21 -3.98 1.56
CA ARG A 68 1.78 -3.95 1.78
C ARG A 68 1.34 -5.18 2.57
N GLY A 69 0.15 -5.12 3.14
CA GLY A 69 -0.48 -6.26 3.79
C GLY A 69 -1.99 -6.15 3.68
N TYR A 70 -2.62 -7.23 3.20
CA TYR A 70 -4.07 -7.31 3.16
C TYR A 70 -4.65 -7.33 4.58
N VAL A 71 -5.71 -6.57 4.82
CA VAL A 71 -6.29 -6.40 6.17
C VAL A 71 -6.66 -7.73 6.83
N GLY A 72 -7.20 -8.69 6.06
CA GLY A 72 -7.52 -10.02 6.56
C GLY A 72 -6.27 -10.79 7.02
N ASN A 73 -5.21 -10.82 6.20
CA ASN A 73 -3.95 -11.47 6.55
C ASN A 73 -3.28 -10.80 7.76
N MET A 74 -3.38 -9.46 7.88
CA MET A 74 -2.86 -8.74 9.04
C MET A 74 -3.66 -9.06 10.31
N ALA A 75 -4.97 -9.23 10.21
CA ALA A 75 -5.81 -9.64 11.33
C ALA A 75 -5.45 -11.06 11.81
N GLU A 76 -5.20 -11.99 10.90
CA GLU A 76 -4.72 -13.34 11.23
C GLU A 76 -3.36 -13.31 11.95
N ALA A 77 -2.43 -12.48 11.50
CA ALA A 77 -1.15 -12.32 12.21
C ALA A 77 -1.32 -11.79 13.64
N ILE A 78 -2.26 -10.86 13.85
CA ILE A 78 -2.60 -10.34 15.18
C ILE A 78 -3.22 -11.46 16.03
N ALA A 79 -4.22 -12.18 15.51
CA ALA A 79 -4.87 -13.28 16.20
C ALA A 79 -3.87 -14.38 16.59
N LEU A 80 -2.97 -14.74 15.68
CA LEU A 80 -1.89 -15.71 15.93
C LEU A 80 -1.01 -15.28 17.11
N CYS A 81 -0.63 -14.00 17.20
CA CYS A 81 0.16 -13.49 18.31
C CYS A 81 -0.60 -13.51 19.64
N VAL A 82 -1.93 -13.31 19.62
CA VAL A 82 -2.76 -13.35 20.84
C VAL A 82 -2.82 -14.76 21.42
N VAL A 83 -2.94 -15.78 20.57
CA VAL A 83 -3.14 -17.18 21.02
C VAL A 83 -1.83 -17.96 21.20
N ASN A 84 -0.71 -17.46 20.69
CA ASN A 84 0.58 -18.16 20.73
C ASN A 84 1.47 -17.62 21.87
N PRO A 85 1.71 -18.38 22.96
CA PRO A 85 2.53 -17.89 24.06
C PRO A 85 3.98 -17.57 23.69
N LYS A 86 4.49 -18.09 22.57
CA LYS A 86 5.83 -17.75 22.07
C LYS A 86 5.93 -16.31 21.57
N ALA A 87 4.82 -15.65 21.31
CA ALA A 87 4.81 -14.26 20.84
C ALA A 87 5.16 -13.28 21.97
N ALA A 88 4.98 -13.66 23.23
CA ALA A 88 5.20 -12.80 24.40
C ALA A 88 6.63 -12.22 24.44
N GLY A 89 6.75 -10.90 24.57
CA GLY A 89 8.02 -10.18 24.55
C GLY A 89 8.62 -10.01 23.14
N GLY A 90 7.96 -10.50 22.09
CA GLY A 90 8.45 -10.48 20.73
C GLY A 90 8.19 -9.16 20.00
N ILE A 91 9.08 -8.82 19.06
CA ILE A 91 8.87 -7.78 18.04
C ILE A 91 8.89 -8.48 16.69
N TYR A 92 7.82 -8.30 15.92
CA TYR A 92 7.67 -8.94 14.61
C TYR A 92 7.31 -7.90 13.54
N HIS A 93 8.01 -7.94 12.42
CA HIS A 93 7.52 -7.34 11.19
C HIS A 93 6.52 -8.28 10.54
N VAL A 94 5.41 -7.73 10.06
CA VAL A 94 4.39 -8.47 9.33
C VAL A 94 4.19 -7.79 7.99
N ALA A 95 4.32 -8.54 6.91
CA ALA A 95 4.07 -8.08 5.55
C ALA A 95 3.77 -9.31 4.68
N GLU A 96 3.16 -9.08 3.53
CA GLU A 96 3.04 -10.12 2.51
C GLU A 96 4.41 -10.66 2.09
N ALA A 97 4.45 -11.92 1.66
CA ALA A 97 5.70 -12.58 1.29
C ALA A 97 6.39 -11.88 0.11
N GLU A 98 5.61 -11.28 -0.78
CA GLU A 98 6.11 -10.57 -1.96
C GLU A 98 5.84 -9.07 -1.86
N THR A 99 6.84 -8.26 -2.20
CA THR A 99 6.70 -6.79 -2.26
C THR A 99 6.83 -6.34 -3.70
N PHE A 100 5.74 -5.82 -4.25
CA PHE A 100 5.68 -5.30 -5.61
C PHE A 100 6.23 -3.88 -5.72
N SER A 101 6.70 -3.53 -6.92
CA SER A 101 6.88 -2.12 -7.27
C SER A 101 5.52 -1.43 -7.43
N GLU A 102 5.51 -0.09 -7.36
CA GLU A 102 4.27 0.66 -7.54
C GLU A 102 3.65 0.40 -8.92
N ARG A 103 4.48 0.29 -9.97
CA ARG A 103 4.02 -0.13 -11.30
C ARG A 103 3.30 -1.48 -11.25
N GLN A 104 3.93 -2.50 -10.70
CA GLN A 104 3.34 -3.83 -10.60
C GLN A 104 2.03 -3.82 -9.80
N TRP A 105 1.97 -3.00 -8.74
CA TRP A 105 0.77 -2.81 -7.94
C TRP A 105 -0.38 -2.27 -8.78
N VAL A 106 -0.15 -1.18 -9.52
CA VAL A 106 -1.17 -0.58 -10.40
C VAL A 106 -1.59 -1.52 -11.53
N GLU A 107 -0.64 -2.24 -12.13
CA GLU A 107 -0.92 -3.22 -13.17
C GLU A 107 -1.81 -4.37 -12.67
N ARG A 108 -1.57 -4.87 -11.44
CA ARG A 108 -2.41 -5.91 -10.81
C ARG A 108 -3.83 -5.42 -10.53
N ILE A 109 -3.97 -4.22 -9.96
CA ILE A 109 -5.29 -3.60 -9.78
C ILE A 109 -6.01 -3.50 -11.13
N GLY A 110 -5.32 -3.04 -12.15
CA GLY A 110 -5.88 -2.93 -13.51
C GLY A 110 -6.32 -4.27 -14.09
N ALA A 111 -5.55 -5.32 -13.87
CA ALA A 111 -5.88 -6.67 -14.34
C ALA A 111 -7.16 -7.20 -13.69
N VAL A 112 -7.29 -7.05 -12.37
CA VAL A 112 -8.48 -7.44 -11.59
C VAL A 112 -9.72 -6.68 -12.07
N CYS A 113 -9.61 -5.37 -12.30
CA CYS A 113 -10.74 -4.54 -12.77
C CYS A 113 -11.03 -4.69 -14.27
N GLY A 114 -10.27 -5.49 -15.00
CA GLY A 114 -10.42 -5.63 -16.44
C GLY A 114 -10.07 -4.35 -17.23
N TRP A 115 -9.31 -3.44 -16.63
CA TRP A 115 -8.89 -2.19 -17.26
C TRP A 115 -8.04 -2.45 -18.51
N LYS A 116 -8.29 -1.68 -19.59
CA LYS A 116 -7.63 -1.85 -20.90
C LYS A 116 -6.57 -0.77 -21.18
N GLY A 117 -6.36 0.14 -20.23
CA GLY A 117 -5.31 1.14 -20.31
C GLY A 117 -3.94 0.55 -19.98
N LYS A 118 -2.96 1.44 -19.82
CA LYS A 118 -1.58 1.06 -19.52
C LYS A 118 -0.97 1.97 -18.44
N VAL A 119 0.04 1.46 -17.75
CA VAL A 119 0.90 2.27 -16.89
C VAL A 119 1.99 2.89 -17.75
N ILE A 120 2.16 4.21 -17.64
CA ILE A 120 3.21 4.97 -18.34
C ILE A 120 4.11 5.61 -17.31
N GLU A 121 5.39 5.32 -17.38
CA GLU A 121 6.42 5.92 -16.53
C GLU A 121 7.03 7.14 -17.21
N LEU A 122 7.15 8.23 -16.45
CA LEU A 122 7.72 9.49 -16.96
C LEU A 122 8.64 10.11 -15.90
N PRO A 123 9.68 10.84 -16.31
CA PRO A 123 10.42 11.72 -15.42
C PRO A 123 9.48 12.72 -14.73
N GLU A 124 9.79 13.08 -13.48
CA GLU A 124 9.00 14.03 -12.69
C GLU A 124 8.68 15.32 -13.45
N ALA A 125 9.67 15.87 -14.15
CA ALA A 125 9.52 17.11 -14.90
C ALA A 125 8.53 17.04 -16.09
N GLU A 126 8.15 15.84 -16.51
CA GLU A 126 7.20 15.60 -17.59
C GLU A 126 5.79 15.31 -17.09
N LEU A 127 5.62 15.14 -15.79
CA LEU A 127 4.34 14.87 -15.16
C LEU A 127 3.64 16.15 -14.70
N PRO A 128 2.29 16.20 -14.76
CA PRO A 128 1.55 17.27 -14.11
C PRO A 128 1.80 17.24 -12.59
N MET A 129 1.69 18.41 -11.95
CA MET A 129 2.05 18.60 -10.56
C MET A 129 1.31 17.64 -9.59
N ASN A 130 0.06 17.33 -9.88
CA ASN A 130 -0.76 16.41 -9.08
C ASN A 130 -0.30 14.95 -9.13
N LEU A 131 0.59 14.59 -10.04
CA LEU A 131 1.17 13.25 -10.20
C LEU A 131 2.66 13.18 -9.82
N GLN A 132 3.26 14.30 -9.42
CA GLN A 132 4.62 14.31 -8.91
C GLN A 132 4.65 13.73 -7.50
N ALA A 133 5.54 12.79 -7.24
CA ALA A 133 5.64 12.13 -5.95
C ALA A 133 6.21 13.08 -4.90
N GLY A 134 5.48 13.28 -3.83
CA GLY A 134 5.93 14.09 -2.69
C GLY A 134 6.88 13.37 -1.73
N ILE A 135 7.41 12.20 -2.10
CA ILE A 135 8.27 11.37 -1.26
C ILE A 135 9.58 11.02 -1.96
N ASN A 136 10.61 10.77 -1.17
CA ASN A 136 11.88 10.24 -1.69
C ASN A 136 11.74 8.74 -1.95
N ALA A 137 11.64 8.35 -3.22
CA ALA A 137 11.54 6.97 -3.68
C ALA A 137 12.90 6.30 -3.93
N ALA A 138 14.02 6.90 -3.51
CA ALA A 138 15.36 6.34 -3.70
C ALA A 138 15.62 5.09 -2.85
N GLN A 139 14.85 4.91 -1.78
CA GLN A 139 14.95 3.75 -0.89
C GLN A 139 13.62 2.99 -0.85
N ASP A 140 13.68 1.71 -1.15
CA ASP A 140 12.55 0.80 -0.97
C ASP A 140 12.13 0.70 0.50
N LEU A 141 10.84 0.51 0.74
CA LEU A 141 10.28 0.17 2.04
C LEU A 141 9.85 -1.29 2.04
N VAL A 142 10.79 -2.19 2.26
CA VAL A 142 10.55 -3.64 2.31
C VAL A 142 10.73 -4.14 3.73
N LEU A 143 9.78 -4.92 4.22
CA LEU A 143 9.83 -5.56 5.54
C LEU A 143 10.14 -7.04 5.40
N ASP A 144 11.07 -7.53 6.21
CA ASP A 144 11.34 -8.96 6.35
C ASP A 144 10.44 -9.57 7.43
N SER A 145 9.47 -10.37 7.01
CA SER A 145 8.54 -11.10 7.87
C SER A 145 9.00 -12.53 8.21
N THR A 146 10.25 -12.88 7.92
CA THR A 146 10.79 -14.24 8.16
C THR A 146 10.66 -14.66 9.63
N LYS A 147 10.85 -13.74 10.57
CA LYS A 147 10.80 -14.06 12.01
C LYS A 147 9.43 -14.58 12.44
N ILE A 148 8.36 -13.85 12.13
CA ILE A 148 6.99 -14.27 12.50
C ILE A 148 6.61 -15.60 11.85
N ARG A 149 7.04 -15.80 10.60
CA ARG A 149 6.81 -17.05 9.85
C ARG A 149 7.48 -18.25 10.52
N LYS A 150 8.75 -18.10 10.88
CA LYS A 150 9.55 -19.19 11.48
C LYS A 150 9.15 -19.48 12.92
N GLU A 151 8.94 -18.46 13.73
CA GLU A 151 8.70 -18.63 15.17
C GLU A 151 7.25 -18.93 15.52
N LEU A 152 6.31 -18.31 14.80
CA LEU A 152 4.89 -18.44 15.11
C LEU A 152 4.10 -19.23 14.06
N GLY A 153 4.68 -19.52 12.90
CA GLY A 153 4.01 -20.27 11.82
C GLY A 153 3.06 -19.41 10.98
N TYR A 154 3.26 -18.08 10.95
CA TYR A 154 2.43 -17.21 10.14
C TYR A 154 2.55 -17.51 8.64
N SER A 155 1.43 -17.56 7.96
CA SER A 155 1.31 -17.56 6.50
C SER A 155 0.04 -16.82 6.12
N GLU A 156 0.03 -16.26 4.92
CA GLU A 156 -1.15 -15.62 4.36
C GLU A 156 -2.26 -16.65 4.15
N THR A 157 -3.48 -16.32 4.59
CA THR A 157 -4.68 -17.16 4.35
C THR A 157 -5.40 -16.77 3.07
N VAL A 158 -5.24 -15.52 2.63
CA VAL A 158 -5.79 -14.99 1.40
C VAL A 158 -4.65 -14.70 0.43
N PRO A 159 -4.62 -15.32 -0.77
CA PRO A 159 -3.65 -15.01 -1.81
C PRO A 159 -3.71 -13.55 -2.26
N MET A 160 -2.59 -12.98 -2.69
CA MET A 160 -2.48 -11.55 -3.03
C MET A 160 -3.46 -11.12 -4.14
N GLU A 161 -3.64 -11.92 -5.18
CA GLU A 161 -4.57 -11.61 -6.27
C GLU A 161 -6.02 -11.53 -5.75
N GLU A 162 -6.43 -12.47 -4.91
CA GLU A 162 -7.74 -12.48 -4.28
C GLU A 162 -7.91 -11.28 -3.33
N ALA A 163 -6.87 -10.97 -2.56
CA ALA A 163 -6.84 -9.80 -1.68
C ALA A 163 -7.00 -8.48 -2.45
N ILE A 164 -6.35 -8.35 -3.61
CA ILE A 164 -6.49 -7.18 -4.49
C ILE A 164 -7.91 -7.10 -5.04
N ASP A 165 -8.49 -8.23 -5.48
CA ASP A 165 -9.87 -8.28 -5.98
C ASP A 165 -10.87 -7.82 -4.92
N MET A 166 -10.81 -8.43 -3.73
CA MET A 166 -11.68 -8.07 -2.60
C MET A 166 -11.55 -6.59 -2.23
N ALA A 167 -10.30 -6.10 -2.14
CA ALA A 167 -10.04 -4.70 -1.82
C ALA A 167 -10.53 -3.74 -2.91
N ALA A 168 -10.36 -4.10 -4.19
CA ALA A 168 -10.82 -3.29 -5.30
C ALA A 168 -12.35 -3.23 -5.37
N VAL A 169 -13.04 -4.36 -5.17
CA VAL A 169 -14.51 -4.41 -5.08
C VAL A 169 -14.99 -3.52 -3.95
N TRP A 170 -14.41 -3.66 -2.75
CA TRP A 170 -14.77 -2.84 -1.61
C TRP A 170 -14.56 -1.35 -1.90
N GLU A 171 -13.43 -0.95 -2.48
CA GLU A 171 -13.11 0.44 -2.81
C GLU A 171 -14.11 1.02 -3.83
N LEU A 172 -14.51 0.22 -4.84
CA LEU A 172 -15.48 0.63 -5.84
C LEU A 172 -16.88 0.89 -5.24
N ASP A 173 -17.25 0.12 -4.21
CA ASP A 173 -18.54 0.24 -3.52
C ASP A 173 -18.52 1.31 -2.42
N ASN A 174 -17.32 1.69 -1.95
CA ASN A 174 -17.12 2.59 -0.81
C ASN A 174 -16.21 3.77 -1.16
N TYR A 175 -16.40 4.40 -2.31
CA TYR A 175 -15.63 5.58 -2.68
C TYR A 175 -15.72 6.68 -1.61
N PRO A 176 -14.61 7.42 -1.38
CA PRO A 176 -14.64 8.52 -0.43
C PRO A 176 -15.69 9.55 -0.84
N GLU A 177 -16.56 9.91 0.10
CA GLU A 177 -17.61 10.95 -0.14
C GLU A 177 -16.99 12.30 -0.52
N LYS A 178 -15.78 12.56 0.00
CA LYS A 178 -15.02 13.78 -0.27
C LYS A 178 -13.58 13.42 -0.58
N TYR A 179 -13.06 13.94 -1.66
CA TYR A 179 -11.67 13.83 -2.06
C TYR A 179 -11.20 15.13 -2.71
N ASP A 180 -9.90 15.33 -2.78
CA ASP A 180 -9.32 16.45 -3.49
C ASP A 180 -9.45 16.24 -5.00
N GLU A 181 -10.31 17.02 -5.66
CA GLU A 181 -10.50 16.97 -7.11
C GLU A 181 -9.21 17.31 -7.88
N GLY A 182 -8.30 18.08 -7.27
CA GLY A 182 -7.00 18.39 -7.83
C GLY A 182 -6.11 17.16 -8.06
N MET A 183 -6.39 16.03 -7.39
CA MET A 183 -5.74 14.74 -7.68
C MET A 183 -6.03 14.19 -9.08
N PHE A 184 -7.06 14.71 -9.77
CA PHE A 184 -7.58 14.18 -11.04
C PHE A 184 -7.65 15.26 -12.12
N ASP A 185 -6.55 16.00 -12.32
CA ASP A 185 -6.44 16.95 -13.43
C ASP A 185 -6.28 16.21 -14.76
N TYR A 186 -7.40 15.66 -15.24
CA TYR A 186 -7.44 14.89 -16.49
C TYR A 186 -7.07 15.71 -17.70
N LYS A 187 -7.27 17.04 -17.66
CA LYS A 187 -6.84 17.92 -18.75
C LYS A 187 -5.32 17.94 -18.87
N ALA A 188 -4.63 18.13 -17.76
CA ALA A 188 -3.17 18.09 -17.74
C ALA A 188 -2.63 16.70 -18.11
N GLU A 189 -3.27 15.62 -17.65
CA GLU A 189 -2.93 14.26 -18.04
C GLU A 189 -3.10 14.04 -19.55
N ASP A 190 -4.18 14.55 -20.16
CA ASP A 190 -4.44 14.45 -21.61
C ASP A 190 -3.42 15.22 -22.45
N GLU A 191 -2.96 16.37 -21.96
CA GLU A 191 -1.88 17.13 -22.62
C GLU A 191 -0.57 16.34 -22.68
N VAL A 192 -0.25 15.60 -21.58
CA VAL A 192 0.90 14.68 -21.57
C VAL A 192 0.73 13.55 -22.56
N LEU A 193 -0.43 12.88 -22.55
CA LEU A 193 -0.72 11.77 -23.48
C LEU A 193 -0.68 12.21 -24.95
N ALA A 194 -1.21 13.39 -25.25
CA ALA A 194 -1.18 13.94 -26.59
C ALA A 194 0.26 14.26 -27.07
N ARG A 195 1.14 14.69 -26.16
CA ARG A 195 2.56 14.90 -26.46
C ARG A 195 3.26 13.57 -26.77
N LEU A 196 3.03 12.53 -25.95
CA LEU A 196 3.63 11.20 -26.14
C LEU A 196 3.18 10.51 -27.43
N SER A 197 1.96 10.78 -27.90
CA SER A 197 1.46 10.19 -29.16
C SER A 197 2.05 10.80 -30.41
N LYS A 198 2.75 11.93 -30.31
CA LYS A 198 3.39 12.65 -31.42
C LYS A 198 4.90 12.39 -31.51
N ALA A 199 5.48 11.77 -30.48
CA ALA A 199 6.90 11.42 -30.43
C ALA A 199 7.14 9.99 -30.91
#